data_862e4158f124dcc912bd7ab943a55d6b
#
_entry.id   862e4158f124dcc912bd7ab943a55d6b
#
_cell.length_a   1.000
_cell.length_b   1.000
_cell.length_c   1.000
_cell.angle_alpha   90.00
_cell.angle_beta   90.00
_cell.angle_gamma   90.00
#
_symmetry.space_group_name_H-M   'P 1'
#
loop_
_entity.id
_entity.type
_entity.pdbx_description
1 polymer ?
#
loop_
_entity_poly.entity_id
_entity_poly.type
_entity_poly.pdbx_seq_one_letter_code
_entity_poly.pdbx_strand_id
1 'polypeptide(L)'
;YGDPSDPTVLVCHALTGSADASDWWEGLIGPGKALDTNRYFVVCPNALGSPYGTASPVTENPDTGTAYGAAFPDTTIRDTVRLHRRLLWRLGVKQVAAAVGGSMGAMQVLEWGFHGSTVRSLIPIAVGGRHSPWQIGWSEAQRQAIYADPNWNGGDYSSDAPPSEGLASARMMAMVSYRSRASFEERFGRSRQPDNGTPAGSSPPFAIESYLRYHGEKLNGRFDANCYVALTKQMDTHDVSRGRGSYPDVLASLSQPTLVVGIDSDVLYPLEEQRELATHIPNATLEVLRAPHGHDAFLIEQDALARKIRSFLADR
;
A
#
# COMPACT_ATOMS: atom_id res chain seq x y z
N TYR A 1 12.61 10.46 -10.01
CA TYR A 1 12.45 10.58 -11.45
C TYR A 1 12.23 12.05 -11.82
N GLY A 2 12.72 12.49 -12.97
CA GLY A 2 12.60 13.88 -13.41
C GLY A 2 13.70 14.78 -12.85
N ASP A 3 13.58 16.10 -13.08
CA ASP A 3 14.57 17.09 -12.66
C ASP A 3 14.25 17.57 -11.22
N PRO A 4 15.24 17.57 -10.29
CA PRO A 4 15.04 18.06 -8.93
C PRO A 4 14.63 19.54 -8.81
N SER A 5 14.79 20.34 -9.86
CA SER A 5 14.36 21.73 -9.89
C SER A 5 12.87 21.91 -10.19
N ASP A 6 12.20 20.86 -10.69
CA ASP A 6 10.79 20.89 -11.01
C ASP A 6 9.89 20.76 -9.76
N PRO A 7 8.59 21.13 -9.84
CA PRO A 7 7.64 20.91 -8.79
C PRO A 7 7.58 19.42 -8.39
N THR A 8 7.69 19.14 -7.09
CA THR A 8 7.76 17.76 -6.60
C THR A 8 6.38 17.09 -6.51
N VAL A 9 6.25 15.88 -7.03
CA VAL A 9 5.15 14.97 -6.73
C VAL A 9 5.66 13.83 -5.85
N LEU A 10 5.01 13.63 -4.71
CA LEU A 10 5.33 12.57 -3.78
C LEU A 10 4.44 11.36 -4.05
N VAL A 11 5.05 10.24 -4.36
CA VAL A 11 4.38 8.94 -4.49
C VAL A 11 4.59 8.13 -3.21
N CYS A 12 3.49 7.63 -2.64
CA CYS A 12 3.49 6.79 -1.45
C CYS A 12 3.11 5.38 -1.83
N HIS A 13 4.01 4.41 -1.64
CA HIS A 13 3.77 3.02 -2.05
C HIS A 13 2.88 2.25 -1.07
N ALA A 14 2.21 1.21 -1.58
CA ALA A 14 1.37 0.28 -0.82
C ALA A 14 2.22 -0.73 -0.01
N LEU A 15 1.55 -1.61 0.79
CA LEU A 15 2.14 -2.53 1.77
C LEU A 15 3.40 -3.26 1.28
N THR A 16 3.37 -3.86 0.10
CA THR A 16 4.49 -4.60 -0.47
C THR A 16 5.15 -3.92 -1.67
N GLY A 17 4.88 -2.63 -1.86
CA GLY A 17 5.55 -1.78 -2.85
C GLY A 17 6.94 -1.35 -2.40
N SER A 18 7.63 -0.62 -3.27
CA SER A 18 8.96 -0.10 -3.02
C SER A 18 9.13 1.31 -3.61
N ALA A 19 10.27 1.93 -3.34
CA ALA A 19 10.66 3.21 -3.93
C ALA A 19 10.78 3.18 -5.45
N ASP A 20 10.92 2.00 -6.06
CA ASP A 20 10.89 1.86 -7.51
C ASP A 20 9.46 1.90 -8.04
N ALA A 21 8.89 3.10 -8.00
CA ALA A 21 7.50 3.33 -8.38
C ALA A 21 7.26 3.12 -9.89
N SER A 22 8.27 3.21 -10.72
CA SER A 22 8.16 2.93 -12.16
C SER A 22 7.93 1.46 -12.47
N ASP A 23 8.31 0.55 -11.56
CA ASP A 23 8.05 -0.89 -11.71
C ASP A 23 6.55 -1.23 -11.54
N TRP A 24 5.92 -0.68 -10.50
CA TRP A 24 4.53 -1.04 -10.18
C TRP A 24 3.48 -0.01 -10.66
N TRP A 25 3.89 1.19 -11.06
CA TRP A 25 3.08 2.23 -11.70
C TRP A 25 3.69 2.72 -13.02
N GLU A 26 4.20 1.80 -13.82
CA GLU A 26 4.77 2.09 -15.12
C GLU A 26 3.84 2.95 -15.99
N GLY A 27 2.54 2.68 -16.01
CA GLY A 27 1.54 3.45 -16.78
C GLY A 27 1.30 4.88 -16.28
N LEU A 28 1.71 5.22 -15.06
CA LEU A 28 1.45 6.52 -14.43
C LEU A 28 2.67 7.44 -14.43
N ILE A 29 3.88 6.91 -14.32
CA ILE A 29 5.12 7.68 -14.11
C ILE A 29 5.99 7.63 -15.37
N GLY A 30 6.39 8.79 -15.86
CA GLY A 30 7.30 8.90 -17.01
C GLY A 30 6.98 10.09 -17.91
N PRO A 31 7.78 10.31 -18.96
CA PRO A 31 7.57 11.41 -19.90
C PRO A 31 6.18 11.35 -20.57
N GLY A 32 5.40 12.44 -20.44
CA GLY A 32 4.06 12.55 -21.01
C GLY A 32 2.98 11.71 -20.29
N LYS A 33 3.29 11.02 -19.18
CA LYS A 33 2.33 10.25 -18.39
C LYS A 33 1.57 11.15 -17.40
N ALA A 34 0.74 10.58 -16.53
CA ALA A 34 -0.04 11.36 -15.57
C ALA A 34 0.86 12.07 -14.55
N LEU A 35 1.92 11.41 -14.09
CA LEU A 35 3.01 11.99 -13.31
C LEU A 35 4.19 12.18 -14.28
N ASP A 36 4.09 13.27 -15.06
CA ASP A 36 4.98 13.58 -16.16
C ASP A 36 6.36 14.02 -15.66
N THR A 37 7.36 13.20 -15.86
CA THR A 37 8.74 13.47 -15.43
C THR A 37 9.46 14.56 -16.25
N ASN A 38 8.83 15.11 -17.31
CA ASN A 38 9.26 16.35 -17.96
C ASN A 38 8.74 17.62 -17.26
N ARG A 39 7.87 17.48 -16.24
CA ARG A 39 7.19 18.59 -15.56
C ARG A 39 7.28 18.49 -14.04
N TYR A 40 7.57 17.30 -13.53
CA TYR A 40 7.57 17.02 -12.10
C TYR A 40 8.81 16.24 -11.69
N PHE A 41 9.36 16.61 -10.56
CA PHE A 41 10.28 15.76 -9.81
C PHE A 41 9.47 14.77 -8.99
N VAL A 42 9.39 13.51 -9.45
CA VAL A 42 8.62 12.46 -8.80
C VAL A 42 9.51 11.73 -7.79
N VAL A 43 9.12 11.74 -6.52
CA VAL A 43 9.86 11.11 -5.41
C VAL A 43 8.98 10.05 -4.76
N CYS A 44 9.51 8.83 -4.63
CA CYS A 44 8.87 7.72 -3.92
C CYS A 44 9.82 7.18 -2.84
N PRO A 45 9.68 7.57 -1.57
CA PRO A 45 10.49 7.01 -0.50
C PRO A 45 9.92 5.68 0.00
N ASN A 46 10.78 4.76 0.48
CA ASN A 46 10.33 3.54 1.12
C ASN A 46 9.68 3.83 2.49
N ALA A 47 8.55 3.19 2.76
CA ALA A 47 7.86 3.28 4.04
C ALA A 47 8.71 2.67 5.18
N LEU A 48 8.73 3.33 6.33
CA LEU A 48 9.43 2.87 7.53
C LEU A 48 8.93 1.46 7.91
N GLY A 49 9.85 0.53 8.14
CA GLY A 49 9.54 -0.88 8.37
C GLY A 49 9.56 -1.76 7.11
N SER A 50 9.67 -1.18 5.91
CA SER A 50 9.79 -1.91 4.64
C SER A 50 11.21 -2.48 4.47
N PRO A 51 11.39 -3.68 3.84
CA PRO A 51 12.72 -4.29 3.66
C PRO A 51 13.58 -3.64 2.58
N TYR A 52 13.13 -2.56 1.94
CA TYR A 52 13.72 -2.00 0.73
C TYR A 52 14.60 -0.76 0.96
N GLY A 53 15.44 -0.77 2.02
CA GLY A 53 16.46 0.27 2.21
C GLY A 53 16.05 1.44 3.12
N THR A 54 15.02 1.26 3.93
CA THR A 54 14.68 2.13 5.07
C THR A 54 14.94 1.39 6.38
N ALA A 55 14.90 2.09 7.53
CA ALA A 55 14.97 1.41 8.82
C ALA A 55 13.78 0.43 8.97
N SER A 56 14.07 -0.81 9.32
CA SER A 56 13.12 -1.92 9.32
C SER A 56 13.62 -3.08 10.18
N PRO A 57 12.83 -4.11 10.44
CA PRO A 57 13.27 -5.33 11.13
C PRO A 57 14.54 -5.96 10.58
N VAL A 58 14.81 -5.85 9.27
CA VAL A 58 16.03 -6.42 8.64
C VAL A 58 17.25 -5.48 8.70
N THR A 59 17.08 -4.26 9.22
CA THR A 59 18.20 -3.31 9.37
C THR A 59 19.02 -3.67 10.59
N GLU A 60 20.34 -3.46 10.53
CA GLU A 60 21.23 -3.62 11.67
C GLU A 60 20.88 -2.63 12.79
N ASN A 61 20.72 -3.15 13.99
CA ASN A 61 20.58 -2.37 15.21
C ASN A 61 21.98 -1.92 15.65
N PRO A 62 22.28 -0.62 15.71
CA PRO A 62 23.62 -0.12 16.05
C PRO A 62 24.05 -0.47 17.47
N ASP A 63 23.13 -0.79 18.38
CA ASP A 63 23.43 -1.14 19.76
C ASP A 63 23.90 -2.60 19.90
N THR A 64 23.49 -3.49 18.97
CA THR A 64 23.77 -4.93 19.05
C THR A 64 24.63 -5.46 17.91
N GLY A 65 24.71 -4.73 16.78
CA GLY A 65 25.41 -5.17 15.56
C GLY A 65 24.68 -6.30 14.81
N THR A 66 23.43 -6.60 15.15
CA THR A 66 22.57 -7.59 14.48
C THR A 66 21.29 -6.93 13.97
N ALA A 67 20.54 -7.60 13.07
CA ALA A 67 19.26 -7.09 12.64
C ALA A 67 18.30 -6.87 13.82
N TYR A 68 17.43 -5.86 13.73
CA TYR A 68 16.41 -5.61 14.76
C TYR A 68 15.48 -6.81 14.98
N GLY A 69 15.11 -7.52 13.92
CA GLY A 69 14.17 -8.64 14.01
C GLY A 69 12.87 -8.26 14.73
N ALA A 70 12.48 -9.09 15.69
CA ALA A 70 11.33 -8.84 16.57
C ALA A 70 11.47 -7.61 17.49
N ALA A 71 12.70 -7.12 17.73
CA ALA A 71 12.95 -5.94 18.55
C ALA A 71 12.79 -4.61 17.80
N PHE A 72 12.40 -4.65 16.52
CA PHE A 72 12.09 -3.42 15.77
C PHE A 72 10.93 -2.69 16.45
N PRO A 73 11.07 -1.38 16.73
CA PRO A 73 10.05 -0.65 17.47
C PRO A 73 8.73 -0.58 16.69
N ASP A 74 7.61 -0.59 17.41
CA ASP A 74 6.31 -0.33 16.82
C ASP A 74 6.29 1.08 16.24
N THR A 75 6.01 1.17 14.94
CA THR A 75 5.93 2.42 14.19
C THR A 75 4.52 2.64 13.67
N THR A 76 4.21 3.87 13.27
CA THR A 76 2.92 4.27 12.74
C THR A 76 3.06 4.90 11.36
N ILE A 77 1.96 5.02 10.61
CA ILE A 77 1.91 5.79 9.36
C ILE A 77 2.42 7.22 9.57
N ARG A 78 2.15 7.83 10.73
CA ARG A 78 2.65 9.18 11.08
C ARG A 78 4.16 9.24 11.18
N ASP A 79 4.78 8.19 11.69
CA ASP A 79 6.25 8.13 11.82
C ASP A 79 6.90 7.98 10.44
N THR A 80 6.30 7.17 9.55
CA THR A 80 6.69 7.10 8.14
C THR A 80 6.64 8.49 7.48
N VAL A 81 5.54 9.22 7.63
CA VAL A 81 5.38 10.57 7.05
C VAL A 81 6.38 11.57 7.64
N ARG A 82 6.63 11.51 8.96
CA ARG A 82 7.67 12.34 9.61
C ARG A 82 9.07 12.06 9.07
N LEU A 83 9.39 10.79 8.84
CA LEU A 83 10.67 10.38 8.23
C LEU A 83 10.78 10.90 6.79
N HIS A 84 9.74 10.69 5.98
CA HIS A 84 9.70 11.16 4.59
C HIS A 84 9.83 12.68 4.50
N ARG A 85 9.20 13.43 5.42
CA ARG A 85 9.35 14.90 5.48
C ARG A 85 10.80 15.31 5.72
N ARG A 86 11.53 14.63 6.59
CA ARG A 86 12.96 14.89 6.82
C ARG A 86 13.80 14.55 5.59
N LEU A 87 13.47 13.45 4.91
CA LEU A 87 14.14 13.06 3.67
C LEU A 87 13.92 14.12 2.57
N LEU A 88 12.68 14.52 2.34
CA LEU A 88 12.36 15.56 1.35
C LEU A 88 13.10 16.88 1.64
N TRP A 89 13.14 17.27 2.90
CA TRP A 89 13.89 18.47 3.30
C TRP A 89 15.41 18.35 2.98
N ARG A 90 16.01 17.18 3.20
CA ARG A 90 17.43 16.91 2.84
C ARG A 90 17.65 16.90 1.32
N LEU A 91 16.64 16.52 0.54
CA LEU A 91 16.66 16.62 -0.92
C LEU A 91 16.41 18.06 -1.43
N GLY A 92 16.25 19.05 -0.55
CA GLY A 92 15.94 20.42 -0.91
C GLY A 92 14.47 20.69 -1.23
N VAL A 93 13.60 19.67 -1.10
CA VAL A 93 12.17 19.80 -1.38
C VAL A 93 11.47 20.46 -0.21
N LYS A 94 11.02 21.70 -0.41
CA LYS A 94 10.31 22.49 0.60
C LYS A 94 8.79 22.37 0.49
N GLN A 95 8.29 22.06 -0.69
CA GLN A 95 6.87 21.94 -0.99
C GLN A 95 6.62 20.82 -1.99
N VAL A 96 5.56 20.08 -1.78
CA VAL A 96 5.06 18.99 -2.62
C VAL A 96 3.82 19.49 -3.36
N ALA A 97 3.83 19.46 -4.68
CA ALA A 97 2.70 19.87 -5.51
C ALA A 97 1.50 18.92 -5.32
N ALA A 98 1.77 17.63 -5.27
CA ALA A 98 0.77 16.61 -4.98
C ALA A 98 1.39 15.42 -4.24
N ALA A 99 0.67 14.88 -3.25
CA ALA A 99 0.94 13.57 -2.68
C ALA A 99 -0.08 12.57 -3.22
N VAL A 100 0.38 11.44 -3.74
CA VAL A 100 -0.45 10.40 -4.36
C VAL A 100 -0.05 9.02 -3.86
N GLY A 101 -1.04 8.16 -3.60
CA GLY A 101 -0.79 6.79 -3.19
C GLY A 101 -2.06 5.96 -3.08
N GLY A 102 -1.93 4.64 -3.19
CA GLY A 102 -3.03 3.68 -3.03
C GLY A 102 -2.88 2.87 -1.75
N SER A 103 -4.00 2.44 -1.14
CA SER A 103 -3.99 1.56 0.04
C SER A 103 -3.18 2.15 1.20
N MET A 104 -2.22 1.41 1.76
CA MET A 104 -1.28 1.94 2.78
C MET A 104 -0.58 3.24 2.33
N GLY A 105 -0.31 3.40 1.04
CA GLY A 105 0.23 4.65 0.49
C GLY A 105 -0.75 5.81 0.64
N ALA A 106 -2.04 5.56 0.50
CA ALA A 106 -3.08 6.58 0.69
C ALA A 106 -3.27 6.97 2.16
N MET A 107 -3.02 6.06 3.12
CA MET A 107 -2.94 6.41 4.55
C MET A 107 -1.84 7.46 4.78
N GLN A 108 -0.69 7.29 4.13
CA GLN A 108 0.39 8.27 4.16
C GLN A 108 -0.03 9.59 3.52
N VAL A 109 -0.72 9.55 2.38
CA VAL A 109 -1.25 10.76 1.70
C VAL A 109 -2.17 11.56 2.62
N LEU A 110 -3.11 10.90 3.31
CA LEU A 110 -4.00 11.56 4.27
C LEU A 110 -3.21 12.19 5.42
N GLU A 111 -2.21 11.48 5.99
CA GLU A 111 -1.36 12.04 7.05
C GLU A 111 -0.51 13.22 6.57
N TRP A 112 -0.07 13.24 5.31
CA TRP A 112 0.60 14.40 4.71
C TRP A 112 -0.28 15.64 4.69
N GLY A 113 -1.59 15.50 4.57
CA GLY A 113 -2.54 16.62 4.61
C GLY A 113 -2.48 17.46 5.91
N PHE A 114 -2.03 16.86 7.02
CA PHE A 114 -1.87 17.56 8.30
C PHE A 114 -0.55 18.32 8.44
N HIS A 115 0.27 18.39 7.39
CA HIS A 115 1.50 19.18 7.36
C HIS A 115 1.35 20.55 6.71
N GLY A 116 0.12 21.07 6.64
CA GLY A 116 -0.19 22.43 6.20
C GLY A 116 0.26 22.70 4.76
N SER A 117 0.91 23.84 4.54
CA SER A 117 1.35 24.29 3.21
C SER A 117 2.49 23.45 2.60
N THR A 118 3.01 22.45 3.31
CA THR A 118 4.04 21.55 2.76
C THR A 118 3.52 20.75 1.58
N VAL A 119 2.22 20.39 1.57
CA VAL A 119 1.56 19.67 0.48
C VAL A 119 0.41 20.48 -0.07
N ARG A 120 0.38 20.70 -1.38
CA ARG A 120 -0.61 21.56 -2.05
C ARG A 120 -1.89 20.81 -2.43
N SER A 121 -1.80 19.52 -2.75
CA SER A 121 -2.97 18.69 -3.09
C SER A 121 -2.76 17.23 -2.69
N LEU A 122 -3.87 16.51 -2.47
CA LEU A 122 -3.90 15.13 -2.01
C LEU A 122 -4.64 14.23 -3.01
N ILE A 123 -4.10 13.04 -3.26
CA ILE A 123 -4.72 12.03 -4.13
C ILE A 123 -4.70 10.67 -3.40
N PRO A 124 -5.54 10.48 -2.36
CA PRO A 124 -5.71 9.18 -1.70
C PRO A 124 -6.58 8.25 -2.55
N ILE A 125 -6.10 7.01 -2.77
CA ILE A 125 -6.75 6.01 -3.61
C ILE A 125 -7.06 4.77 -2.78
N ALA A 126 -8.30 4.27 -2.82
CA ALA A 126 -8.74 3.02 -2.19
C ALA A 126 -8.36 2.93 -0.69
N VAL A 127 -8.86 3.87 0.12
CA VAL A 127 -8.55 3.98 1.55
C VAL A 127 -9.71 4.59 2.33
N GLY A 128 -9.80 4.29 3.61
CA GLY A 128 -10.60 5.03 4.60
C GLY A 128 -9.73 6.00 5.42
N GLY A 129 -10.35 6.90 6.18
CA GLY A 129 -9.63 7.80 7.10
C GLY A 129 -9.14 7.09 8.37
N ARG A 130 -9.54 5.85 8.58
CA ARG A 130 -9.12 4.96 9.67
C ARG A 130 -9.19 3.51 9.21
N HIS A 131 -8.32 2.68 9.75
CA HIS A 131 -8.38 1.23 9.54
C HIS A 131 -9.54 0.67 10.35
N SER A 132 -10.53 0.08 9.66
CA SER A 132 -11.74 -0.42 10.30
C SER A 132 -11.51 -1.81 10.91
N PRO A 133 -12.42 -2.30 11.78
CA PRO A 133 -12.35 -3.67 12.28
C PRO A 133 -12.29 -4.74 11.18
N TRP A 134 -12.85 -4.46 10.00
CA TRP A 134 -12.78 -5.34 8.82
C TRP A 134 -11.34 -5.51 8.32
N GLN A 135 -10.65 -4.40 8.08
CA GLN A 135 -9.26 -4.43 7.62
C GLN A 135 -8.30 -4.95 8.70
N ILE A 136 -8.52 -4.56 9.98
CA ILE A 136 -7.74 -5.08 11.12
C ILE A 136 -7.90 -6.60 11.23
N GLY A 137 -9.11 -7.11 11.01
CA GLY A 137 -9.38 -8.56 10.99
C GLY A 137 -8.58 -9.30 9.90
N TRP A 138 -8.52 -8.74 8.69
CA TRP A 138 -7.68 -9.27 7.61
C TRP A 138 -6.19 -9.23 7.96
N SER A 139 -5.71 -8.11 8.50
CA SER A 139 -4.31 -7.97 8.94
C SER A 139 -3.96 -9.00 10.02
N GLU A 140 -4.83 -9.18 11.00
CA GLU A 140 -4.60 -10.12 12.09
C GLU A 140 -4.60 -11.57 11.60
N ALA A 141 -5.54 -11.97 10.73
CA ALA A 141 -5.55 -13.31 10.16
C ALA A 141 -4.24 -13.63 9.41
N GLN A 142 -3.70 -12.67 8.68
CA GLN A 142 -2.43 -12.81 7.98
C GLN A 142 -1.25 -12.93 8.96
N ARG A 143 -1.22 -12.13 10.03
CA ARG A 143 -0.18 -12.24 11.07
C ARG A 143 -0.25 -13.59 11.78
N GLN A 144 -1.45 -14.08 12.09
CA GLN A 144 -1.61 -15.39 12.72
C GLN A 144 -1.09 -16.53 11.84
N ALA A 145 -1.22 -16.44 10.51
CA ALA A 145 -0.60 -17.42 9.61
C ALA A 145 0.94 -17.39 9.70
N ILE A 146 1.54 -16.20 9.81
CA ILE A 146 2.99 -16.08 10.02
C ILE A 146 3.40 -16.63 11.40
N TYR A 147 2.66 -16.28 12.45
CA TYR A 147 2.97 -16.72 13.82
C TYR A 147 2.82 -18.23 14.03
N ALA A 148 1.96 -18.89 13.25
CA ALA A 148 1.78 -20.33 13.27
C ALA A 148 2.88 -21.11 12.54
N ASP A 149 3.73 -20.45 11.78
CA ASP A 149 4.86 -21.11 11.10
C ASP A 149 5.89 -21.60 12.14
N PRO A 150 6.30 -22.89 12.10
CA PRO A 150 7.31 -23.41 13.03
C PRO A 150 8.62 -22.63 13.06
N ASN A 151 8.99 -22.00 11.95
CA ASN A 151 10.21 -21.21 11.84
C ASN A 151 10.06 -19.77 12.37
N TRP A 152 8.86 -19.33 12.75
CA TRP A 152 8.63 -17.94 13.22
C TRP A 152 9.44 -17.62 14.50
N ASN A 153 9.51 -18.56 15.44
CA ASN A 153 10.27 -18.42 16.69
C ASN A 153 10.10 -17.05 17.38
N GLY A 154 8.86 -16.53 17.46
CA GLY A 154 8.61 -15.21 18.06
C GLY A 154 9.18 -14.02 17.26
N GLY A 155 9.58 -14.23 16.01
CA GLY A 155 10.22 -13.24 15.13
C GLY A 155 11.75 -13.26 15.20
N ASP A 156 12.33 -14.19 15.98
CA ASP A 156 13.77 -14.43 16.07
C ASP A 156 14.15 -15.66 15.23
N TYR A 157 14.15 -15.50 13.93
CA TYR A 157 14.49 -16.54 12.95
C TYR A 157 15.75 -16.20 12.16
N SER A 158 16.45 -17.23 11.71
CA SER A 158 17.60 -17.08 10.82
C SER A 158 17.18 -16.74 9.40
N SER A 159 18.00 -15.99 8.68
CA SER A 159 17.83 -15.73 7.24
C SER A 159 17.82 -17.02 6.40
N ASP A 160 18.46 -18.10 6.89
CA ASP A 160 18.52 -19.39 6.20
C ASP A 160 17.27 -20.24 6.44
N ALA A 161 16.46 -19.91 7.45
CA ALA A 161 15.23 -20.63 7.80
C ALA A 161 14.11 -19.64 8.17
N PRO A 162 13.70 -18.75 7.25
CA PRO A 162 12.62 -17.82 7.52
C PRO A 162 11.26 -18.54 7.57
N PRO A 163 10.22 -17.95 8.18
CA PRO A 163 8.86 -18.49 8.22
C PRO A 163 8.15 -18.34 6.86
N SER A 164 8.67 -19.02 5.84
CA SER A 164 8.27 -18.88 4.45
C SER A 164 6.85 -19.38 4.18
N GLU A 165 6.43 -20.46 4.83
CA GLU A 165 5.09 -21.03 4.67
C GLU A 165 4.04 -20.10 5.28
N GLY A 166 4.35 -19.52 6.43
CA GLY A 166 3.50 -18.52 7.08
C GLY A 166 3.36 -17.24 6.27
N LEU A 167 4.46 -16.71 5.76
CA LEU A 167 4.46 -15.51 4.91
C LEU A 167 3.73 -15.77 3.58
N ALA A 168 3.95 -16.92 2.95
CA ALA A 168 3.22 -17.32 1.75
C ALA A 168 1.71 -17.42 2.02
N SER A 169 1.30 -18.04 3.12
CA SER A 169 -0.10 -18.15 3.52
C SER A 169 -0.74 -16.78 3.78
N ALA A 170 -0.03 -15.88 4.48
CA ALA A 170 -0.46 -14.50 4.67
C ALA A 170 -0.67 -13.78 3.33
N ARG A 171 0.24 -13.96 2.38
CA ARG A 171 0.09 -13.39 1.03
C ARG A 171 -1.10 -13.97 0.28
N MET A 172 -1.36 -15.27 0.38
CA MET A 172 -2.54 -15.90 -0.22
C MET A 172 -3.83 -15.28 0.31
N MET A 173 -3.95 -15.07 1.63
CA MET A 173 -5.10 -14.38 2.25
C MET A 173 -5.23 -12.95 1.71
N ALA A 174 -4.13 -12.20 1.65
CA ALA A 174 -4.10 -10.86 1.09
C ALA A 174 -4.62 -10.84 -0.36
N MET A 175 -4.16 -11.76 -1.21
CA MET A 175 -4.61 -11.85 -2.61
C MET A 175 -6.11 -12.12 -2.75
N VAL A 176 -6.72 -12.86 -1.82
CA VAL A 176 -8.19 -13.07 -1.80
C VAL A 176 -8.89 -11.75 -1.47
N SER A 177 -8.38 -10.95 -0.52
CA SER A 177 -8.98 -9.66 -0.16
C SER A 177 -8.72 -8.55 -1.19
N TYR A 178 -7.66 -8.69 -2.01
CA TYR A 178 -7.30 -7.68 -3.01
C TYR A 178 -8.07 -7.83 -4.32
N ARG A 179 -8.75 -8.95 -4.52
CA ARG A 179 -9.52 -9.22 -5.74
C ARG A 179 -11.01 -9.29 -5.44
N SER A 180 -11.83 -9.00 -6.44
CA SER A 180 -13.26 -9.19 -6.33
C SER A 180 -13.67 -10.63 -6.70
N ARG A 181 -14.86 -11.05 -6.24
CA ARG A 181 -15.46 -12.30 -6.70
C ARG A 181 -15.60 -12.34 -8.23
N ALA A 182 -16.06 -11.26 -8.85
CA ALA A 182 -16.24 -11.18 -10.30
C ALA A 182 -14.92 -11.42 -11.05
N SER A 183 -13.82 -10.81 -10.59
CA SER A 183 -12.49 -11.01 -11.17
C SER A 183 -12.02 -12.47 -11.09
N PHE A 184 -12.29 -13.15 -9.98
CA PHE A 184 -11.93 -14.55 -9.83
C PHE A 184 -12.81 -15.49 -10.67
N GLU A 185 -14.12 -15.23 -10.73
CA GLU A 185 -15.03 -16.00 -11.58
C GLU A 185 -14.67 -15.86 -13.08
N GLU A 186 -14.41 -14.64 -13.54
CA GLU A 186 -14.00 -14.39 -14.92
C GLU A 186 -12.69 -15.09 -15.28
N ARG A 187 -11.68 -14.99 -14.39
CA ARG A 187 -10.34 -15.47 -14.68
C ARG A 187 -10.19 -16.97 -14.51
N PHE A 188 -10.79 -17.56 -13.51
CA PHE A 188 -10.55 -18.94 -13.11
C PHE A 188 -11.78 -19.85 -13.24
N GLY A 189 -12.97 -19.34 -12.94
CA GLY A 189 -14.18 -20.15 -12.84
C GLY A 189 -13.92 -21.38 -11.96
N ARG A 190 -14.21 -22.56 -12.50
CA ARG A 190 -13.92 -23.86 -11.85
C ARG A 190 -12.83 -24.65 -12.60
N SER A 191 -12.02 -23.98 -13.41
CA SER A 191 -10.94 -24.63 -14.17
C SER A 191 -9.89 -25.25 -13.25
N ARG A 192 -9.35 -26.38 -13.70
CA ARG A 192 -8.23 -27.07 -13.05
C ARG A 192 -6.96 -26.90 -13.87
N GLN A 193 -5.82 -27.07 -13.23
CA GLN A 193 -4.54 -27.18 -13.91
C GLN A 193 -4.50 -28.41 -14.84
N PRO A 194 -3.71 -28.38 -15.90
CA PRO A 194 -3.41 -29.59 -16.68
C PRO A 194 -2.89 -30.69 -15.79
N ASP A 195 -3.25 -31.95 -16.11
CA ASP A 195 -2.74 -33.11 -15.39
C ASP A 195 -1.27 -33.37 -15.79
N ASN A 196 -0.35 -32.82 -15.05
CA ASN A 196 1.09 -32.97 -15.24
C ASN A 196 1.71 -33.95 -14.22
N GLY A 197 1.10 -35.12 -14.06
CA GLY A 197 1.61 -36.15 -13.15
C GLY A 197 0.95 -36.09 -11.75
N THR A 198 -0.29 -35.73 -11.69
CA THR A 198 -1.10 -35.82 -10.46
C THR A 198 -1.12 -37.27 -9.94
N PRO A 199 -0.86 -37.51 -8.66
CA PRO A 199 -0.88 -38.84 -8.09
C PRO A 199 -2.19 -39.61 -8.40
N ALA A 200 -2.10 -40.92 -8.66
CA ALA A 200 -3.26 -41.73 -8.93
C ALA A 200 -4.29 -41.63 -7.78
N GLY A 201 -5.55 -41.37 -8.14
CA GLY A 201 -6.64 -41.17 -7.16
C GLY A 201 -6.81 -39.71 -6.67
N SER A 202 -5.94 -38.79 -7.07
CA SER A 202 -6.07 -37.34 -6.82
C SER A 202 -6.57 -36.64 -8.06
N SER A 203 -7.09 -35.41 -7.88
CA SER A 203 -7.42 -34.49 -8.99
C SER A 203 -6.42 -33.36 -9.07
N PRO A 204 -6.08 -32.85 -10.25
CA PRO A 204 -5.28 -31.65 -10.38
C PRO A 204 -5.88 -30.48 -9.58
N PRO A 205 -5.07 -29.56 -9.00
CA PRO A 205 -5.57 -28.44 -8.23
C PRO A 205 -6.41 -27.50 -9.11
N PHE A 206 -7.30 -26.75 -8.49
CA PHE A 206 -7.98 -25.67 -9.19
C PHE A 206 -6.97 -24.58 -9.60
N ALA A 207 -7.21 -23.93 -10.73
CA ALA A 207 -6.32 -22.88 -11.24
C ALA A 207 -6.11 -21.73 -10.23
N ILE A 208 -7.14 -21.41 -9.45
CA ILE A 208 -7.04 -20.41 -8.37
C ILE A 208 -6.08 -20.84 -7.25
N GLU A 209 -6.00 -22.13 -6.89
CA GLU A 209 -5.07 -22.61 -5.87
C GLU A 209 -3.61 -22.38 -6.31
N SER A 210 -3.31 -22.73 -7.57
CA SER A 210 -1.97 -22.51 -8.14
C SER A 210 -1.61 -21.01 -8.22
N TYR A 211 -2.58 -20.18 -8.57
CA TYR A 211 -2.41 -18.71 -8.59
C TYR A 211 -2.05 -18.17 -7.20
N LEU A 212 -2.77 -18.59 -6.17
CA LEU A 212 -2.51 -18.12 -4.80
C LEU A 212 -1.14 -18.60 -4.30
N ARG A 213 -0.80 -19.88 -4.50
CA ARG A 213 0.53 -20.43 -4.14
C ARG A 213 1.66 -19.68 -4.85
N TYR A 214 1.54 -19.44 -6.15
CA TYR A 214 2.51 -18.64 -6.90
C TYR A 214 2.75 -17.25 -6.29
N HIS A 215 1.68 -16.56 -5.88
CA HIS A 215 1.83 -15.24 -5.27
C HIS A 215 2.43 -15.30 -3.86
N GLY A 216 2.17 -16.35 -3.11
CA GLY A 216 2.83 -16.62 -1.84
C GLY A 216 4.33 -16.81 -2.00
N GLU A 217 4.74 -17.74 -2.86
CA GLU A 217 6.15 -18.02 -3.17
C GLU A 217 6.88 -16.80 -3.73
N LYS A 218 6.23 -16.06 -4.64
CA LYS A 218 6.81 -14.83 -5.20
C LYS A 218 7.08 -13.76 -4.13
N LEU A 219 6.26 -13.68 -3.08
CA LEU A 219 6.52 -12.74 -1.98
C LEU A 219 7.72 -13.16 -1.15
N ASN A 220 7.89 -14.44 -0.84
CA ASN A 220 9.02 -14.97 -0.10
C ASN A 220 10.38 -14.60 -0.72
N GLY A 221 10.43 -14.52 -2.05
CA GLY A 221 11.65 -14.15 -2.77
C GLY A 221 12.09 -12.68 -2.62
N ARG A 222 11.26 -11.82 -2.00
CA ARG A 222 11.52 -10.37 -1.96
C ARG A 222 11.08 -9.65 -0.69
N PHE A 223 10.46 -10.33 0.25
CA PHE A 223 9.90 -9.70 1.44
C PHE A 223 10.23 -10.50 2.70
N ASP A 224 10.31 -9.81 3.82
CA ASP A 224 10.62 -10.38 5.12
C ASP A 224 9.36 -10.45 6.00
N ALA A 225 9.24 -11.51 6.81
CA ALA A 225 8.05 -11.75 7.62
C ALA A 225 7.92 -10.74 8.79
N ASN A 226 9.01 -10.36 9.46
CA ASN A 226 8.98 -9.31 10.48
C ASN A 226 8.58 -7.95 9.87
N CYS A 227 9.08 -7.64 8.67
CA CYS A 227 8.66 -6.44 7.95
C CYS A 227 7.18 -6.47 7.60
N TYR A 228 6.63 -7.62 7.20
CA TYR A 228 5.21 -7.78 6.91
C TYR A 228 4.35 -7.56 8.16
N VAL A 229 4.76 -8.16 9.29
CA VAL A 229 4.12 -7.97 10.59
C VAL A 229 4.17 -6.50 11.02
N ALA A 230 5.34 -5.87 10.95
CA ALA A 230 5.51 -4.47 11.34
C ALA A 230 4.63 -3.52 10.51
N LEU A 231 4.60 -3.69 9.20
CA LEU A 231 3.80 -2.84 8.32
C LEU A 231 2.29 -3.07 8.49
N THR A 232 1.82 -4.31 8.69
CA THR A 232 0.40 -4.56 8.96
C THR A 232 -0.03 -4.00 10.32
N LYS A 233 0.81 -4.08 11.36
CA LYS A 233 0.57 -3.38 12.64
C LYS A 233 0.54 -1.87 12.46
N GLN A 234 1.42 -1.31 11.65
CA GLN A 234 1.45 0.11 11.33
C GLN A 234 0.12 0.56 10.67
N MET A 235 -0.41 -0.25 9.72
CA MET A 235 -1.71 0.00 9.10
C MET A 235 -2.84 -0.03 10.12
N ASP A 236 -2.84 -0.99 11.05
CA ASP A 236 -3.88 -1.11 12.09
C ASP A 236 -3.95 0.13 12.99
N THR A 237 -2.84 0.85 13.15
CA THR A 237 -2.80 2.10 13.93
C THR A 237 -3.34 3.32 13.16
N HIS A 238 -3.64 3.17 11.86
CA HIS A 238 -4.11 4.28 11.05
C HIS A 238 -5.49 4.75 11.49
N ASP A 239 -5.52 5.96 11.98
CA ASP A 239 -6.71 6.75 12.32
C ASP A 239 -6.30 8.22 12.29
N VAL A 240 -6.79 8.96 11.30
CA VAL A 240 -6.47 10.38 11.14
C VAL A 240 -6.89 11.21 12.36
N SER A 241 -7.92 10.76 13.07
CA SER A 241 -8.45 11.49 14.25
C SER A 241 -7.69 11.20 15.54
N ARG A 242 -6.91 10.13 15.61
CA ARG A 242 -6.20 9.72 16.82
C ARG A 242 -5.35 10.86 17.42
N GLY A 243 -5.77 11.38 18.58
CA GLY A 243 -5.10 12.47 19.28
C GLY A 243 -5.24 13.85 18.62
N ARG A 244 -6.22 14.03 17.70
CA ARG A 244 -6.48 15.31 17.03
C ARG A 244 -7.90 15.85 17.29
N GLY A 245 -8.88 15.01 17.66
CA GLY A 245 -10.25 15.44 17.90
C GLY A 245 -11.29 14.48 17.34
N SER A 246 -12.50 14.93 17.07
CA SER A 246 -13.53 14.11 16.45
C SER A 246 -13.19 13.81 15.00
N TYR A 247 -13.55 12.62 14.54
CA TYR A 247 -13.20 12.16 13.18
C TYR A 247 -13.72 13.11 12.08
N PRO A 248 -14.98 13.59 12.12
CA PRO A 248 -15.46 14.55 11.11
C PRO A 248 -14.71 15.88 11.14
N ASP A 249 -14.43 16.43 12.33
CA ASP A 249 -13.75 17.72 12.47
C ASP A 249 -12.30 17.64 11.97
N VAL A 250 -11.64 16.51 12.21
CA VAL A 250 -10.26 16.28 11.74
C VAL A 250 -10.23 16.19 10.22
N LEU A 251 -11.15 15.48 9.59
CA LEU A 251 -11.27 15.46 8.13
C LEU A 251 -11.62 16.84 7.58
N ALA A 252 -12.51 17.59 8.23
CA ALA A 252 -12.88 18.94 7.84
C ALA A 252 -11.71 19.95 7.94
N SER A 253 -10.67 19.62 8.73
CA SER A 253 -9.46 20.46 8.82
C SER A 253 -8.50 20.32 7.63
N LEU A 254 -8.69 19.32 6.77
CA LEU A 254 -7.92 19.12 5.55
C LEU A 254 -8.37 20.14 4.48
N SER A 255 -7.62 21.21 4.32
CA SER A 255 -7.96 22.33 3.44
C SER A 255 -7.46 22.18 2.00
N GLN A 256 -6.58 21.22 1.76
CA GLN A 256 -5.99 21.00 0.44
C GLN A 256 -7.06 20.48 -0.54
N PRO A 257 -7.01 20.93 -1.82
CA PRO A 257 -7.73 20.23 -2.87
C PRO A 257 -7.41 18.72 -2.85
N THR A 258 -8.44 17.90 -2.82
CA THR A 258 -8.28 16.45 -2.64
C THR A 258 -9.05 15.68 -3.71
N LEU A 259 -8.36 14.83 -4.45
CA LEU A 259 -8.98 13.84 -5.32
C LEU A 259 -9.06 12.49 -4.59
N VAL A 260 -10.20 12.15 -4.04
CA VAL A 260 -10.44 10.82 -3.48
C VAL A 260 -10.79 9.87 -4.63
N VAL A 261 -10.03 8.80 -4.81
CA VAL A 261 -10.35 7.77 -5.80
C VAL A 261 -10.84 6.51 -5.09
N GLY A 262 -12.10 6.15 -5.31
CA GLY A 262 -12.70 4.90 -4.85
C GLY A 262 -12.73 3.85 -5.95
N ILE A 263 -12.89 2.58 -5.55
CA ILE A 263 -13.04 1.44 -6.48
C ILE A 263 -14.37 0.75 -6.15
N ASP A 264 -15.23 0.59 -7.15
CA ASP A 264 -16.59 0.07 -6.94
C ASP A 264 -16.66 -1.42 -6.57
N SER A 265 -15.63 -2.18 -6.90
CA SER A 265 -15.53 -3.62 -6.60
C SER A 265 -14.59 -3.94 -5.43
N ASP A 266 -14.05 -2.93 -4.75
CA ASP A 266 -13.13 -3.13 -3.63
C ASP A 266 -13.87 -3.67 -2.41
N VAL A 267 -13.49 -4.88 -1.99
CA VAL A 267 -14.06 -5.55 -0.81
C VAL A 267 -13.22 -5.32 0.44
N LEU A 268 -11.97 -4.87 0.28
CA LEU A 268 -11.07 -4.58 1.40
C LEU A 268 -11.31 -3.18 1.97
N TYR A 269 -11.39 -2.17 1.08
CA TYR A 269 -11.77 -0.80 1.42
C TYR A 269 -13.05 -0.44 0.65
N PRO A 270 -14.23 -0.76 1.20
CA PRO A 270 -15.52 -0.51 0.54
C PRO A 270 -15.68 0.96 0.13
N LEU A 271 -16.34 1.18 -1.00
CA LEU A 271 -16.51 2.53 -1.60
C LEU A 271 -17.17 3.53 -0.63
N GLU A 272 -17.91 3.04 0.36
CA GLU A 272 -18.51 3.85 1.43
C GLU A 272 -17.47 4.64 2.22
N GLU A 273 -16.28 4.06 2.45
CA GLU A 273 -15.19 4.74 3.17
C GLU A 273 -14.64 5.93 2.35
N GLN A 274 -14.51 5.79 1.04
CA GLN A 274 -14.10 6.90 0.17
C GLN A 274 -15.17 7.96 0.04
N ARG A 275 -16.45 7.58 0.05
CA ARG A 275 -17.57 8.53 0.11
C ARG A 275 -17.57 9.31 1.41
N GLU A 276 -17.27 8.66 2.54
CA GLU A 276 -17.11 9.32 3.84
C GLU A 276 -16.00 10.39 3.80
N LEU A 277 -14.81 10.03 3.25
CA LEU A 277 -13.72 10.99 3.05
C LEU A 277 -14.16 12.20 2.22
N ALA A 278 -14.78 11.95 1.06
CA ALA A 278 -15.22 13.02 0.18
C ALA A 278 -16.36 13.88 0.76
N THR A 279 -17.14 13.34 1.69
CA THR A 279 -18.19 14.08 2.40
C THR A 279 -17.62 15.04 3.44
N HIS A 280 -16.58 14.62 4.14
CA HIS A 280 -16.04 15.37 5.28
C HIS A 280 -14.86 16.29 4.93
N ILE A 281 -14.11 16.01 3.87
CA ILE A 281 -13.01 16.87 3.41
C ILE A 281 -13.58 17.99 2.53
N PRO A 282 -13.47 19.28 2.92
CA PRO A 282 -14.19 20.39 2.28
C PRO A 282 -13.92 20.59 0.78
N ASN A 283 -12.69 20.33 0.35
CA ASN A 283 -12.24 20.54 -1.05
C ASN A 283 -11.99 19.18 -1.74
N ALA A 284 -12.74 18.15 -1.36
CA ALA A 284 -12.62 16.83 -1.97
C ALA A 284 -13.58 16.65 -3.14
N THR A 285 -13.09 15.95 -4.16
CA THR A 285 -13.88 15.38 -5.25
C THR A 285 -13.71 13.87 -5.21
N LEU A 286 -14.82 13.14 -5.29
CA LEU A 286 -14.80 11.68 -5.40
C LEU A 286 -14.84 11.28 -6.88
N GLU A 287 -13.85 10.51 -7.30
CA GLU A 287 -13.86 9.79 -8.56
C GLU A 287 -13.93 8.28 -8.31
N VAL A 288 -14.75 7.57 -9.07
CA VAL A 288 -14.86 6.11 -8.93
C VAL A 288 -14.19 5.42 -10.11
N LEU A 289 -13.24 4.55 -9.77
CA LEU A 289 -12.63 3.62 -10.72
C LEU A 289 -13.55 2.40 -10.83
N ARG A 290 -14.26 2.29 -11.96
CA ARG A 290 -15.18 1.18 -12.24
C ARG A 290 -14.39 0.04 -12.87
N ALA A 291 -14.16 -1.01 -12.12
CA ALA A 291 -13.36 -2.15 -12.55
C ALA A 291 -13.72 -3.42 -11.78
N PRO A 292 -13.68 -4.60 -12.39
CA PRO A 292 -14.00 -5.85 -11.70
C PRO A 292 -12.86 -6.34 -10.78
N HIS A 293 -11.72 -5.66 -10.76
CA HIS A 293 -10.47 -6.20 -10.23
C HIS A 293 -10.30 -6.07 -8.71
N GLY A 294 -11.28 -5.50 -7.99
CA GLY A 294 -11.20 -5.29 -6.55
C GLY A 294 -10.16 -4.22 -6.18
N HIS A 295 -9.59 -4.35 -5.01
CA HIS A 295 -8.59 -3.41 -4.48
C HIS A 295 -7.40 -3.19 -5.43
N ASP A 296 -6.93 -4.25 -6.13
CA ASP A 296 -5.81 -4.16 -7.08
C ASP A 296 -6.13 -3.30 -8.32
N ALA A 297 -7.35 -2.82 -8.52
CA ALA A 297 -7.71 -2.03 -9.70
C ALA A 297 -6.82 -0.79 -9.86
N PHE A 298 -6.35 -0.15 -8.79
CA PHE A 298 -5.45 1.00 -8.91
C PHE A 298 -4.04 0.65 -9.45
N LEU A 299 -3.67 -0.64 -9.44
CA LEU A 299 -2.46 -1.16 -10.05
C LEU A 299 -2.68 -1.70 -11.47
N ILE A 300 -3.92 -2.10 -11.77
CA ILE A 300 -4.27 -2.77 -13.04
C ILE A 300 -4.84 -1.76 -14.04
N GLU A 301 -5.76 -0.91 -13.60
CA GLU A 301 -6.47 0.06 -14.44
C GLU A 301 -5.72 1.40 -14.54
N GLN A 302 -4.41 1.31 -14.81
CA GLN A 302 -3.52 2.48 -14.76
C GLN A 302 -3.93 3.57 -15.76
N ASP A 303 -4.43 3.23 -16.95
CA ASP A 303 -4.90 4.22 -17.93
C ASP A 303 -6.12 5.00 -17.46
N ALA A 304 -7.09 4.31 -16.84
CA ALA A 304 -8.27 4.95 -16.29
C ALA A 304 -7.91 5.86 -15.10
N LEU A 305 -7.03 5.38 -14.23
CA LEU A 305 -6.50 6.15 -13.10
C LEU A 305 -5.69 7.37 -13.59
N ALA A 306 -4.84 7.18 -14.61
CA ALA A 306 -4.03 8.24 -15.20
C ALA A 306 -4.88 9.41 -15.72
N ARG A 307 -6.01 9.12 -16.39
CA ARG A 307 -6.93 10.17 -16.85
C ARG A 307 -7.48 11.01 -15.70
N LYS A 308 -7.88 10.38 -14.60
CA LYS A 308 -8.42 11.07 -13.41
C LYS A 308 -7.37 11.95 -12.73
N ILE A 309 -6.16 11.41 -12.51
CA ILE A 309 -5.04 12.14 -11.93
C ILE A 309 -4.64 13.32 -12.82
N ARG A 310 -4.51 13.11 -14.14
CA ARG A 310 -4.14 14.16 -15.09
C ARG A 310 -5.16 15.29 -15.12
N SER A 311 -6.45 14.98 -15.16
CA SER A 311 -7.51 15.99 -15.09
C SER A 311 -7.42 16.81 -13.81
N PHE A 312 -7.25 16.16 -12.66
CA PHE A 312 -7.12 16.84 -11.38
C PHE A 312 -5.88 17.74 -11.29
N LEU A 313 -4.74 17.33 -11.84
CA LEU A 313 -3.50 18.10 -11.81
C LEU A 313 -3.44 19.22 -12.86
N ALA A 314 -4.22 19.14 -13.94
CA ALA A 314 -4.25 20.16 -14.98
C ALA A 314 -4.85 21.49 -14.51
N ASP A 315 -5.73 21.46 -13.51
CA ASP A 315 -6.42 22.62 -12.95
C ASP A 315 -5.64 23.30 -11.80
N ARG A 316 -4.35 22.96 -11.58
CA ARG A 316 -3.58 23.37 -10.37
C ARG A 316 -2.13 23.75 -10.65
#